data_7c6eb620097cdd7738355c565be6fd7e
#
_entry.id   7c6eb620097cdd7738355c565be6fd7e
#
_cell.length_a   1.000
_cell.length_b   1.000
_cell.length_c   1.000
_cell.angle_alpha   90.00
_cell.angle_beta   90.00
_cell.angle_gamma   90.00
#
_symmetry.space_group_name_H-M   'P 1'
#
loop_
_entity.id
_entity.type
_entity.pdbx_description
1 polymer ?
#
loop_
_entity_poly.entity_id
_entity_poly.type
_entity_poly.pdbx_seq_one_letter_code
_entity_poly.pdbx_strand_id
1 'polypeptide(L)'
;MRLSDEGLVEVFRQSGTFVSPIKLHDVYEGLLAREALEIAVVRQATKRFDRRFEDRFQALLLRQRECAKWNDYDGFHALDEEFHRTISECGGTPRIWRIIVSAKAQLDRVRRLGMRAPGKLEQIIQQHETIVAGLKSGNDSLAANALQEHLNATFATIRFLMDENSAYFTSEEPASMPMPASPLRNDRPEGHQVDKNYD
;
A
#
# COMPACT_ATOMS: atom_id res chain seq x y z
N MET A 1 19.80 5.48 -18.58
CA MET A 1 18.83 4.41 -18.98
C MET A 1 17.84 4.26 -17.85
N ARG A 2 16.55 4.28 -18.13
CA ARG A 2 15.51 4.38 -17.09
C ARG A 2 15.65 3.40 -15.93
N LEU A 3 15.89 2.11 -16.20
CA LEU A 3 16.04 1.10 -15.14
C LEU A 3 17.28 1.32 -14.24
N SER A 4 18.36 1.86 -14.80
CA SER A 4 19.55 2.20 -14.03
C SER A 4 19.34 3.46 -13.19
N ASP A 5 18.59 4.43 -13.72
CA ASP A 5 18.25 5.67 -12.99
C ASP A 5 17.30 5.39 -11.82
N GLU A 6 16.44 4.37 -11.94
CA GLU A 6 15.55 3.86 -10.89
C GLU A 6 16.27 2.88 -9.93
N GLY A 7 17.58 2.62 -10.10
CA GLY A 7 18.36 1.71 -9.26
C GLY A 7 17.96 0.24 -9.36
N LEU A 8 17.24 -0.14 -10.43
CA LEU A 8 16.74 -1.51 -10.62
C LEU A 8 17.79 -2.43 -11.23
N VAL A 9 18.76 -1.87 -11.95
CA VAL A 9 19.87 -2.60 -12.57
C VAL A 9 21.19 -1.85 -12.39
N GLU A 10 22.26 -2.62 -12.30
CA GLU A 10 23.64 -2.14 -12.31
C GLU A 10 24.31 -2.52 -13.63
N VAL A 11 24.99 -1.57 -14.25
CA VAL A 11 25.69 -1.75 -15.52
C VAL A 11 27.19 -1.76 -15.26
N PHE A 12 27.82 -2.93 -15.43
CA PHE A 12 29.26 -3.07 -15.33
C PHE A 12 29.88 -3.06 -16.73
N ARG A 13 30.81 -2.13 -16.95
CA ARG A 13 31.53 -2.08 -18.23
C ARG A 13 32.21 -3.42 -18.51
N GLN A 14 31.99 -3.96 -19.69
CA GLN A 14 32.53 -5.23 -20.19
C GLN A 14 32.02 -6.51 -19.46
N SER A 15 31.16 -6.39 -18.44
CA SER A 15 30.63 -7.55 -17.69
C SER A 15 29.13 -7.76 -17.87
N GLY A 16 28.37 -6.73 -18.24
CA GLY A 16 26.96 -6.85 -18.50
C GLY A 16 26.06 -5.99 -17.58
N THR A 17 24.78 -6.26 -17.63
CA THR A 17 23.76 -5.62 -16.79
C THR A 17 23.16 -6.63 -15.85
N PHE A 18 23.14 -6.32 -14.56
CA PHE A 18 22.64 -7.19 -13.51
C PHE A 18 21.48 -6.53 -12.78
N VAL A 19 20.55 -7.35 -12.28
CA VAL A 19 19.47 -6.86 -11.42
C VAL A 19 20.06 -6.48 -10.06
N SER A 20 19.83 -5.22 -9.63
CA SER A 20 20.30 -4.75 -8.33
C SER A 20 19.58 -5.46 -7.18
N PRO A 21 20.22 -5.72 -6.04
CA PRO A 21 19.53 -6.10 -4.82
C PRO A 21 18.51 -5.03 -4.41
N ILE A 22 17.50 -5.43 -3.62
CA ILE A 22 16.48 -4.51 -3.10
C ILE A 22 17.10 -3.71 -1.96
N LYS A 23 17.04 -2.38 -2.07
CA LYS A 23 17.49 -1.46 -1.04
C LYS A 23 16.32 -1.13 -0.12
N LEU A 24 16.37 -1.53 1.14
CA LEU A 24 15.29 -1.31 2.10
C LEU A 24 14.97 0.18 2.31
N HIS A 25 15.98 1.03 2.29
CA HIS A 25 15.80 2.48 2.38
C HIS A 25 14.85 3.00 1.29
N ASP A 26 15.11 2.63 0.02
CA ASP A 26 14.29 3.05 -1.12
C ASP A 26 12.86 2.48 -1.04
N VAL A 27 12.70 1.26 -0.47
CA VAL A 27 11.38 0.65 -0.23
C VAL A 27 10.59 1.46 0.79
N TYR A 28 11.21 1.88 1.90
CA TYR A 28 10.57 2.69 2.94
C TYR A 28 10.22 4.08 2.45
N GLU A 29 11.09 4.74 1.69
CA GLU A 29 10.79 6.04 1.08
C GLU A 29 9.61 5.96 0.11
N GLY A 30 9.57 4.91 -0.71
CA GLY A 30 8.44 4.65 -1.61
C GLY A 30 7.14 4.41 -0.85
N LEU A 31 7.19 3.69 0.27
CA LEU A 31 6.01 3.46 1.11
C LEU A 31 5.54 4.75 1.80
N LEU A 32 6.46 5.56 2.33
CA LEU A 32 6.15 6.87 2.92
C LEU A 32 5.52 7.83 1.90
N ALA A 33 6.06 7.88 0.68
CA ALA A 33 5.50 8.70 -0.39
C ALA A 33 4.07 8.25 -0.77
N ARG A 34 3.84 6.93 -0.86
CA ARG A 34 2.49 6.37 -1.09
C ARG A 34 1.54 6.77 0.03
N GLU A 35 1.93 6.52 1.27
CA GLU A 35 1.11 6.83 2.44
C GLU A 35 0.70 8.30 2.45
N ALA A 36 1.66 9.22 2.37
CA ALA A 36 1.40 10.65 2.42
C ALA A 36 0.45 11.11 1.29
N LEU A 37 0.69 10.65 0.07
CA LEU A 37 -0.08 11.09 -1.10
C LEU A 37 -1.43 10.37 -1.21
N GLU A 38 -1.48 9.06 -1.02
CA GLU A 38 -2.71 8.29 -1.20
C GLU A 38 -3.72 8.57 -0.08
N ILE A 39 -3.28 8.79 1.16
CA ILE A 39 -4.17 9.21 2.27
C ILE A 39 -4.79 10.58 1.98
N ALA A 40 -4.01 11.54 1.47
CA ALA A 40 -4.56 12.83 1.06
C ALA A 40 -5.58 12.68 -0.08
N VAL A 41 -5.29 11.81 -1.05
CA VAL A 41 -6.12 11.58 -2.23
C VAL A 41 -7.42 10.85 -1.88
N VAL A 42 -7.39 9.82 -1.03
CA VAL A 42 -8.59 9.04 -0.66
C VAL A 42 -9.61 9.90 0.08
N ARG A 43 -9.17 10.87 0.88
CA ARG A 43 -10.04 11.86 1.53
C ARG A 43 -10.76 12.75 0.49
N GLN A 44 -10.11 13.10 -0.62
CA GLN A 44 -10.76 13.81 -1.72
C GLN A 44 -11.69 12.91 -2.52
N ALA A 45 -11.28 11.66 -2.74
CA ALA A 45 -12.09 10.64 -3.43
C ALA A 45 -13.43 10.41 -2.72
N THR A 46 -13.44 10.35 -1.39
CA THR A 46 -14.67 10.19 -0.60
C THR A 46 -15.71 11.27 -0.90
N LYS A 47 -15.27 12.53 -1.10
CA LYS A 47 -16.15 13.65 -1.41
C LYS A 47 -16.71 13.64 -2.83
N ARG A 48 -16.10 12.86 -3.73
CA ARG A 48 -16.43 12.79 -5.16
C ARG A 48 -16.93 11.42 -5.60
N PHE A 49 -17.06 10.50 -4.64
CA PHE A 49 -17.49 9.14 -4.91
C PHE A 49 -18.92 9.12 -5.43
N ASP A 50 -19.11 8.52 -6.59
CA ASP A 50 -20.41 8.42 -7.25
C ASP A 50 -20.66 6.99 -7.76
N ARG A 51 -21.83 6.76 -8.36
CA ARG A 51 -22.23 5.46 -8.90
C ARG A 51 -21.26 4.94 -9.96
N ARG A 52 -20.69 5.81 -10.79
CA ARG A 52 -19.73 5.43 -11.84
C ARG A 52 -18.44 4.85 -11.23
N PHE A 53 -17.93 5.47 -10.16
CA PHE A 53 -16.77 4.94 -9.46
C PHE A 53 -17.09 3.68 -8.67
N GLU A 54 -18.28 3.59 -8.07
CA GLU A 54 -18.74 2.36 -7.42
C GLU A 54 -18.72 1.17 -8.38
N ASP A 55 -19.35 1.31 -9.55
CA ASP A 55 -19.40 0.25 -10.57
C ASP A 55 -17.97 -0.13 -11.03
N ARG A 56 -17.08 0.84 -11.20
CA ARG A 56 -15.69 0.60 -11.58
C ARG A 56 -14.90 -0.17 -10.51
N PHE A 57 -15.02 0.19 -9.24
CA PHE A 57 -14.38 -0.53 -8.13
C PHE A 57 -14.93 -1.96 -8.01
N GLN A 58 -16.24 -2.16 -8.17
CA GLN A 58 -16.83 -3.50 -8.16
C GLN A 58 -16.28 -4.39 -9.28
N ALA A 59 -16.13 -3.84 -10.48
CA ALA A 59 -15.53 -4.56 -11.61
C ALA A 59 -14.06 -4.92 -11.33
N LEU A 60 -13.27 -4.02 -10.71
CA LEU A 60 -11.89 -4.29 -10.32
C LEU A 60 -11.79 -5.41 -9.27
N LEU A 61 -12.61 -5.35 -8.22
CA LEU A 61 -12.66 -6.37 -7.17
C LEU A 61 -13.03 -7.74 -7.73
N LEU A 62 -14.01 -7.80 -8.64
CA LEU A 62 -14.38 -9.05 -9.31
C LEU A 62 -13.21 -9.65 -10.09
N ARG A 63 -12.49 -8.84 -10.87
CA ARG A 63 -11.32 -9.27 -11.63
C ARG A 63 -10.16 -9.69 -10.72
N GLN A 64 -9.94 -8.99 -9.59
CA GLN A 64 -8.94 -9.38 -8.60
C GLN A 64 -9.24 -10.76 -8.01
N ARG A 65 -10.52 -11.07 -7.71
CA ARG A 65 -10.93 -12.41 -7.26
C ARG A 65 -10.65 -13.49 -8.31
N GLU A 66 -10.90 -13.20 -9.59
CA GLU A 66 -10.56 -14.15 -10.66
C GLU A 66 -9.05 -14.39 -10.76
N CYS A 67 -8.22 -13.34 -10.68
CA CYS A 67 -6.76 -13.51 -10.65
C CYS A 67 -6.31 -14.33 -9.43
N ALA A 68 -6.88 -14.07 -8.24
CA ALA A 68 -6.56 -14.82 -7.02
C ALA A 68 -6.90 -16.31 -7.16
N LYS A 69 -8.06 -16.64 -7.71
CA LYS A 69 -8.52 -18.02 -7.96
C LYS A 69 -7.53 -18.82 -8.82
N TRP A 70 -6.88 -18.17 -9.78
CA TRP A 70 -5.96 -18.80 -10.72
C TRP A 70 -4.49 -18.58 -10.39
N ASN A 71 -4.19 -17.93 -9.25
CA ASN A 71 -2.83 -17.51 -8.86
C ASN A 71 -2.12 -16.68 -9.96
N ASP A 72 -2.89 -15.87 -10.69
CA ASP A 72 -2.37 -14.91 -11.66
C ASP A 72 -1.83 -13.67 -10.92
N TYR A 73 -0.62 -13.79 -10.39
CA TYR A 73 0.02 -12.74 -9.59
C TYR A 73 0.32 -11.48 -10.40
N ASP A 74 0.68 -11.60 -11.67
CA ASP A 74 0.98 -10.44 -12.52
C ASP A 74 -0.30 -9.70 -12.93
N GLY A 75 -1.34 -10.43 -13.29
CA GLY A 75 -2.68 -9.86 -13.53
C GLY A 75 -3.24 -9.20 -12.27
N PHE A 76 -3.08 -9.85 -11.11
CA PHE A 76 -3.50 -9.27 -9.84
C PHE A 76 -2.77 -7.96 -9.53
N HIS A 77 -1.44 -7.94 -9.69
CA HIS A 77 -0.65 -6.71 -9.47
C HIS A 77 -1.09 -5.57 -10.39
N ALA A 78 -1.36 -5.86 -11.66
CA ALA A 78 -1.85 -4.84 -12.59
C ALA A 78 -3.21 -4.26 -12.17
N LEU A 79 -4.11 -5.10 -11.64
CA LEU A 79 -5.41 -4.69 -11.12
C LEU A 79 -5.33 -3.93 -9.79
N ASP A 80 -4.36 -4.26 -8.96
CA ASP A 80 -4.06 -3.54 -7.73
C ASP A 80 -3.54 -2.12 -8.04
N GLU A 81 -2.67 -1.98 -9.03
CA GLU A 81 -2.24 -0.67 -9.54
C GLU A 81 -3.42 0.15 -10.10
N GLU A 82 -4.30 -0.50 -10.86
CA GLU A 82 -5.52 0.14 -11.39
C GLU A 82 -6.47 0.57 -10.28
N PHE A 83 -6.57 -0.19 -9.19
CA PHE A 83 -7.38 0.16 -8.02
C PHE A 83 -6.91 1.47 -7.38
N HIS A 84 -5.62 1.59 -7.07
CA HIS A 84 -5.04 2.80 -6.49
C HIS A 84 -5.09 4.00 -7.46
N ARG A 85 -4.86 3.76 -8.75
CA ARG A 85 -5.05 4.78 -9.78
C ARG A 85 -6.49 5.29 -9.82
N THR A 86 -7.47 4.39 -9.70
CA THR A 86 -8.89 4.75 -9.67
C THR A 86 -9.25 5.62 -8.47
N ILE A 87 -8.63 5.40 -7.29
CA ILE A 87 -8.76 6.32 -6.14
C ILE A 87 -8.27 7.72 -6.52
N SER A 88 -7.12 7.83 -7.19
CA SER A 88 -6.57 9.12 -7.62
C SER A 88 -7.45 9.84 -8.65
N GLU A 89 -8.05 9.09 -9.57
CA GLU A 89 -8.99 9.64 -10.55
C GLU A 89 -10.30 10.10 -9.89
N CYS A 90 -10.83 9.30 -8.97
CA CYS A 90 -12.01 9.64 -8.17
C CYS A 90 -11.76 10.94 -7.35
N GLY A 91 -10.59 11.07 -6.73
CA GLY A 91 -10.19 12.28 -6.02
C GLY A 91 -9.97 13.52 -6.91
N GLY A 92 -10.02 13.35 -8.25
CA GLY A 92 -9.78 14.43 -9.20
C GLY A 92 -8.29 14.81 -9.33
N THR A 93 -7.39 13.92 -8.94
CA THR A 93 -5.95 14.16 -8.87
C THR A 93 -5.11 13.14 -9.65
N PRO A 94 -5.43 12.84 -10.94
CA PRO A 94 -4.78 11.76 -11.68
C PRO A 94 -3.26 11.97 -11.89
N ARG A 95 -2.77 13.20 -11.74
CA ARG A 95 -1.34 13.50 -11.83
C ARG A 95 -0.55 13.02 -10.61
N ILE A 96 -1.19 12.96 -9.44
CA ILE A 96 -0.55 12.46 -8.20
C ILE A 96 -0.17 10.99 -8.37
N TRP A 97 -1.01 10.20 -9.03
CA TRP A 97 -0.67 8.81 -9.32
C TRP A 97 0.66 8.64 -10.07
N ARG A 98 0.98 9.54 -11.00
CA ARG A 98 2.29 9.49 -11.71
C ARG A 98 3.47 9.76 -10.79
N ILE A 99 3.30 10.62 -9.80
CA ILE A 99 4.33 10.89 -8.77
C ILE A 99 4.53 9.64 -7.90
N ILE A 100 3.43 9.02 -7.46
CA ILE A 100 3.48 7.77 -6.69
C ILE A 100 4.21 6.68 -7.47
N VAL A 101 3.86 6.47 -8.75
CA VAL A 101 4.51 5.47 -9.62
C VAL A 101 6.02 5.72 -9.75
N SER A 102 6.45 6.98 -9.82
CA SER A 102 7.89 7.29 -9.91
C SER A 102 8.67 7.02 -8.63
N ALA A 103 8.01 7.01 -7.47
CA ALA A 103 8.66 6.84 -6.17
C ALA A 103 8.67 5.37 -5.67
N LYS A 104 7.91 4.46 -6.29
CA LYS A 104 7.63 3.14 -5.71
C LYS A 104 8.31 1.94 -6.41
N ALA A 105 9.27 2.18 -7.33
CA ALA A 105 9.87 1.11 -8.12
C ALA A 105 10.48 -0.04 -7.27
N GLN A 106 11.23 0.29 -6.23
CA GLN A 106 11.80 -0.70 -5.30
C GLN A 106 10.70 -1.36 -4.44
N LEU A 107 9.72 -0.59 -4.00
CA LEU A 107 8.56 -1.08 -3.25
C LEU A 107 7.75 -2.09 -4.06
N ASP A 108 7.56 -1.88 -5.37
CA ASP A 108 6.82 -2.78 -6.24
C ASP A 108 7.49 -4.16 -6.36
N ARG A 109 8.82 -4.24 -6.26
CA ARG A 109 9.54 -5.52 -6.21
C ARG A 109 9.13 -6.33 -4.97
N VAL A 110 9.10 -5.69 -3.81
CA VAL A 110 8.66 -6.30 -2.54
C VAL A 110 7.19 -6.73 -2.64
N ARG A 111 6.31 -5.87 -3.15
CA ARG A 111 4.89 -6.18 -3.30
C ARG A 111 4.66 -7.39 -4.20
N ARG A 112 5.33 -7.46 -5.36
CA ARG A 112 5.24 -8.59 -6.30
C ARG A 112 5.72 -9.90 -5.69
N LEU A 113 6.83 -9.89 -4.95
CA LEU A 113 7.33 -11.05 -4.23
C LEU A 113 6.36 -11.49 -3.14
N GLY A 114 5.85 -10.55 -2.35
CA GLY A 114 4.95 -10.82 -1.23
C GLY A 114 3.56 -11.32 -1.62
N MET A 115 3.09 -11.02 -2.82
CA MET A 115 1.80 -11.53 -3.33
C MET A 115 1.75 -13.06 -3.41
N ARG A 116 2.91 -13.73 -3.45
CA ARG A 116 3.01 -15.20 -3.50
C ARG A 116 2.85 -15.87 -2.13
N ALA A 117 2.79 -15.10 -1.05
CA ALA A 117 2.54 -15.66 0.29
C ALA A 117 1.11 -16.23 0.38
N PRO A 118 0.92 -17.37 1.06
CA PRO A 118 -0.41 -17.98 1.20
C PRO A 118 -1.46 -17.03 1.77
N GLY A 119 -2.63 -16.96 1.15
CA GLY A 119 -3.75 -16.12 1.58
C GLY A 119 -3.55 -14.61 1.37
N LYS A 120 -2.44 -14.19 0.76
CA LYS A 120 -2.11 -12.77 0.61
C LYS A 120 -3.05 -12.05 -0.35
N LEU A 121 -3.43 -12.68 -1.46
CA LEU A 121 -4.32 -12.07 -2.44
C LEU A 121 -5.71 -11.84 -1.85
N GLU A 122 -6.25 -12.81 -1.10
CA GLU A 122 -7.52 -12.71 -0.40
C GLU A 122 -7.51 -11.60 0.65
N GLN A 123 -6.41 -11.48 1.41
CA GLN A 123 -6.21 -10.39 2.37
C GLN A 123 -6.26 -9.02 1.68
N ILE A 124 -5.58 -8.86 0.56
CA ILE A 124 -5.57 -7.60 -0.20
C ILE A 124 -6.98 -7.27 -0.71
N ILE A 125 -7.71 -8.26 -1.24
CA ILE A 125 -9.10 -8.05 -1.70
C ILE A 125 -9.99 -7.56 -0.56
N GLN A 126 -9.92 -8.18 0.62
CA GLN A 126 -10.70 -7.78 1.80
C GLN A 126 -10.39 -6.33 2.22
N GLN A 127 -9.10 -5.95 2.18
CA GLN A 127 -8.68 -4.58 2.47
C GLN A 127 -9.24 -3.59 1.43
N HIS A 128 -9.19 -3.94 0.15
CA HIS A 128 -9.77 -3.11 -0.92
C HIS A 128 -11.29 -2.95 -0.77
N GLU A 129 -12.01 -4.00 -0.40
CA GLU A 129 -13.45 -3.95 -0.09
C GLU A 129 -13.74 -2.97 1.05
N THR A 130 -12.90 -2.99 2.10
CA THR A 130 -13.03 -2.07 3.25
C THR A 130 -12.79 -0.63 2.82
N ILE A 131 -11.81 -0.37 1.96
CA ILE A 131 -11.55 0.96 1.40
C ILE A 131 -12.75 1.46 0.60
N VAL A 132 -13.31 0.61 -0.29
CA VAL A 132 -14.49 0.97 -1.10
C VAL A 132 -15.71 1.23 -0.22
N ALA A 133 -15.92 0.44 0.85
CA ALA A 133 -16.98 0.70 1.81
C ALA A 133 -16.80 2.05 2.52
N GLY A 134 -15.57 2.41 2.89
CA GLY A 134 -15.23 3.71 3.43
C GLY A 134 -15.55 4.85 2.46
N LEU A 135 -15.15 4.74 1.19
CA LEU A 135 -15.47 5.72 0.14
C LEU A 135 -16.98 5.88 -0.03
N LYS A 136 -17.72 4.77 -0.10
CA LYS A 136 -19.17 4.76 -0.27
C LYS A 136 -19.93 5.37 0.90
N SER A 137 -19.41 5.24 2.12
CA SER A 137 -20.04 5.80 3.32
C SER A 137 -19.98 7.32 3.38
N GLY A 138 -19.18 7.99 2.54
CA GLY A 138 -18.93 9.42 2.61
C GLY A 138 -18.08 9.85 3.81
N ASN A 139 -17.55 8.90 4.58
CA ASN A 139 -16.71 9.17 5.75
C ASN A 139 -15.22 9.09 5.37
N ASP A 140 -14.58 10.24 5.23
CA ASP A 140 -13.19 10.35 4.79
C ASP A 140 -12.18 9.76 5.78
N SER A 141 -12.51 9.74 7.07
CA SER A 141 -11.67 9.13 8.10
C SER A 141 -11.72 7.59 8.01
N LEU A 142 -12.90 7.00 7.76
CA LEU A 142 -13.01 5.56 7.55
C LEU A 142 -12.22 5.11 6.32
N ALA A 143 -12.38 5.82 5.19
CA ALA A 143 -11.65 5.50 3.97
C ALA A 143 -10.13 5.64 4.16
N ALA A 144 -9.68 6.71 4.83
CA ALA A 144 -8.27 6.95 5.12
C ALA A 144 -7.67 5.89 6.04
N ASN A 145 -8.36 5.51 7.11
CA ASN A 145 -7.90 4.47 8.04
C ASN A 145 -7.80 3.10 7.35
N ALA A 146 -8.80 2.73 6.55
CA ALA A 146 -8.78 1.48 5.79
C ALA A 146 -7.60 1.44 4.80
N LEU A 147 -7.33 2.54 4.10
CA LEU A 147 -6.20 2.64 3.20
C LEU A 147 -4.86 2.60 3.97
N GLN A 148 -4.78 3.27 5.11
CA GLN A 148 -3.61 3.25 5.99
C GLN A 148 -3.26 1.82 6.44
N GLU A 149 -4.26 1.06 6.91
CA GLU A 149 -4.08 -0.35 7.32
C GLU A 149 -3.62 -1.21 6.14
N HIS A 150 -4.19 -1.00 4.94
CA HIS A 150 -3.77 -1.68 3.73
C HIS A 150 -2.31 -1.40 3.38
N LEU A 151 -1.87 -0.13 3.40
CA LEU A 151 -0.48 0.24 3.12
C LEU A 151 0.48 -0.32 4.18
N ASN A 152 0.10 -0.26 5.47
CA ASN A 152 0.89 -0.77 6.58
C ASN A 152 1.09 -2.30 6.55
N ALA A 153 0.18 -3.06 5.93
CA ALA A 153 0.35 -4.49 5.76
C ALA A 153 1.59 -4.86 4.92
N THR A 154 2.15 -3.90 4.19
CA THR A 154 3.40 -4.06 3.43
C THR A 154 4.62 -4.23 4.36
N PHE A 155 4.63 -3.63 5.56
CA PHE A 155 5.72 -3.82 6.52
C PHE A 155 5.85 -5.28 6.99
N ALA A 156 4.73 -5.97 7.22
CA ALA A 156 4.73 -7.39 7.55
C ALA A 156 5.27 -8.24 6.38
N THR A 157 4.93 -7.85 5.15
CA THR A 157 5.44 -8.48 3.92
C THR A 157 6.95 -8.31 3.78
N ILE A 158 7.50 -7.11 4.06
CA ILE A 158 8.94 -6.85 4.03
C ILE A 158 9.66 -7.79 5.01
N ARG A 159 9.20 -7.86 6.27
CA ARG A 159 9.80 -8.74 7.29
C ARG A 159 9.79 -10.19 6.87
N PHE A 160 8.64 -10.70 6.43
CA PHE A 160 8.51 -12.07 5.93
C PHE A 160 9.51 -12.37 4.80
N LEU A 161 9.64 -11.47 3.82
CA LEU A 161 10.56 -11.65 2.71
C LEU A 161 12.04 -11.57 3.13
N MET A 162 12.38 -10.74 4.11
CA MET A 162 13.75 -10.69 4.66
C MET A 162 14.13 -12.01 5.34
N ASP A 163 13.18 -12.62 6.08
CA ASP A 163 13.41 -13.88 6.77
C ASP A 163 13.55 -15.05 5.78
N GLU A 164 12.70 -15.09 4.76
CA GLU A 164 12.65 -16.19 3.78
C GLU A 164 13.68 -16.05 2.64
N ASN A 165 14.04 -14.83 2.26
CA ASN A 165 14.79 -14.54 1.03
C ASN A 165 15.78 -13.38 1.21
N SER A 166 16.60 -13.41 2.25
CA SER A 166 17.58 -12.35 2.55
C SER A 166 18.51 -12.01 1.37
N ALA A 167 18.79 -12.96 0.49
CA ALA A 167 19.61 -12.76 -0.71
C ALA A 167 19.05 -11.75 -1.73
N TYR A 168 17.77 -11.40 -1.64
CA TYR A 168 17.19 -10.37 -2.51
C TYR A 168 17.49 -8.95 -2.04
N PHE A 169 17.95 -8.79 -0.81
CA PHE A 169 18.16 -7.50 -0.18
C PHE A 169 19.64 -7.14 -0.05
N THR A 170 19.95 -5.83 0.01
CA THR A 170 21.31 -5.40 0.36
C THR A 170 21.60 -5.75 1.81
N SER A 171 22.86 -6.07 2.11
CA SER A 171 23.34 -6.32 3.48
C SER A 171 23.46 -5.05 4.34
N GLU A 172 23.24 -3.88 3.79
CA GLU A 172 23.27 -2.61 4.51
C GLU A 172 21.95 -2.43 5.27
N GLU A 173 21.98 -2.63 6.59
CA GLU A 173 20.87 -2.26 7.45
C GLU A 173 20.70 -0.72 7.45
N PRO A 174 19.49 -0.19 7.22
CA PRO A 174 19.25 1.22 7.44
C PRO A 174 19.48 1.53 8.92
N ALA A 175 20.30 2.53 9.20
CA ALA A 175 20.73 2.93 10.56
C ALA A 175 19.57 3.28 11.51
N SER A 176 18.36 3.45 11.01
CA SER A 176 17.10 3.49 11.76
C SER A 176 15.94 3.27 10.82
N MET A 177 15.18 2.18 10.99
CA MET A 177 13.93 1.98 10.26
C MET A 177 12.85 2.90 10.86
N PRO A 178 12.18 3.75 10.06
CA PRO A 178 10.98 4.40 10.54
C PRO A 178 9.89 3.33 10.73
N MET A 179 9.66 2.94 11.98
CA MET A 179 8.53 2.09 12.32
C MET A 179 7.23 2.88 12.10
N PRO A 180 6.18 2.27 11.54
CA PRO A 180 4.88 2.92 11.50
C PRO A 180 4.53 3.35 12.93
N ALA A 181 4.02 4.56 13.08
CA ALA A 181 3.47 5.00 14.36
C ALA A 181 2.46 3.93 14.81
N SER A 182 2.64 3.39 16.02
CA SER A 182 1.64 2.48 16.60
C SER A 182 0.27 3.10 16.43
N PRO A 183 -0.76 2.32 16.05
CA PRO A 183 -2.12 2.85 15.98
C PRO A 183 -2.38 3.58 17.30
N LEU A 184 -2.78 4.85 17.20
CA LEU A 184 -3.07 5.72 18.33
C LEU A 184 -3.86 4.91 19.37
N ARG A 185 -3.29 4.72 20.56
CA ARG A 185 -4.05 4.22 21.70
C ARG A 185 -5.30 5.09 21.76
N ASN A 186 -6.45 4.47 21.65
CA ASN A 186 -7.70 5.08 22.04
C ASN A 186 -7.59 5.40 23.53
N ASP A 187 -7.15 6.61 23.85
CA ASP A 187 -7.31 7.17 25.19
C ASP A 187 -8.81 7.34 25.41
N ARG A 188 -9.43 6.29 25.92
CA ARG A 188 -10.73 6.43 26.56
C ARG A 188 -10.53 7.39 27.70
N PRO A 189 -11.30 8.49 27.81
CA PRO A 189 -11.26 9.33 28.99
C PRO A 189 -11.62 8.42 30.19
N GLU A 190 -10.70 8.34 31.15
CA GLU A 190 -10.95 7.69 32.42
C GLU A 190 -12.21 8.28 33.06
N GLY A 191 -13.14 7.40 33.41
CA GLY A 191 -14.41 7.78 33.96
C GLY A 191 -14.27 8.69 35.18
N HIS A 192 -14.96 9.79 35.14
CA HIS A 192 -15.23 10.63 36.32
C HIS A 192 -15.83 9.72 37.42
N GLN A 193 -15.06 9.54 38.46
CA GLN A 193 -15.51 8.97 39.71
C GLN A 193 -16.47 9.98 40.37
N VAL A 194 -17.74 9.70 40.29
CA VAL A 194 -18.78 10.45 41.00
C VAL A 194 -18.67 10.10 42.46
N ASP A 195 -18.12 10.98 43.29
CA ASP A 195 -18.20 10.94 44.73
C ASP A 195 -19.70 10.97 45.17
N LYS A 196 -20.17 9.85 45.71
CA LYS A 196 -21.41 9.80 46.45
C LYS A 196 -21.09 10.03 47.93
N ASN A 197 -21.08 11.26 48.36
CA ASN A 197 -21.31 11.65 49.72
C ASN A 197 -22.65 12.38 49.77
N TYR A 198 -23.67 11.73 50.34
CA TYR A 198 -24.83 12.33 51.02
C TYR A 198 -25.15 11.51 52.26
N ASP A 199 -25.14 12.20 53.38
CA ASP A 199 -25.67 11.80 54.69
C ASP A 199 -27.09 11.28 54.62
#